data_aa1dfa244710f109bbfa4ffb8f942116
#
_entry.id   aa1dfa244710f109bbfa4ffb8f942116
#
_cell.length_a   1.000
_cell.length_b   1.000
_cell.length_c   1.000
_cell.angle_alpha   90.00
_cell.angle_beta   90.00
_cell.angle_gamma   90.00
#
_symmetry.space_group_name_H-M   'P 1'
#
loop_
_entity.id
_entity.type
_entity.pdbx_description
1 polymer ?
#
loop_
_entity_poly.entity_id
_entity_poly.type
_entity_poly.pdbx_seq_one_letter_code
_entity_poly.pdbx_strand_id
1 'polypeptide(L)'
;VYRKKFGSWQLEQILTAGDGTADDQFGQSVEVRGEMIIVGASGAANGNDVKSGAVYLFHRVAGTWEETAKIYADDGQDGDQFGFSVDISSGVIGVGARWADVEEAVDAGAAYLFRKAEGDWTQIGKLTASNAAEGDEFGHSLAMTGPLVAVGANLTDVDGRVDQGTVYLFSRPGDGWEEIDQLNASGGLSGDRYGQALAAHSNKLVVGAWATDVDEPNQGAAYTYLPWQPKHAKDKVK
;
A
#
# COMPACT_ATOMS: atom_id res chain seq x y z
N VAL A 1 6.22 18.84 -7.00
CA VAL A 1 7.42 18.20 -7.55
C VAL A 1 8.59 19.16 -7.46
N TYR A 2 9.72 18.66 -7.02
CA TYR A 2 10.99 19.41 -6.98
C TYR A 2 12.01 18.78 -7.91
N ARG A 3 12.82 19.59 -8.55
CA ARG A 3 13.92 19.16 -9.41
C ARG A 3 15.23 19.78 -8.97
N LYS A 4 16.31 18.99 -8.96
CA LYS A 4 17.65 19.52 -8.71
C LYS A 4 18.18 20.18 -9.97
N LYS A 5 18.44 21.51 -9.91
CA LYS A 5 19.04 22.30 -10.99
C LYS A 5 20.23 23.07 -10.41
N PHE A 6 21.38 23.00 -11.08
CA PHE A 6 22.60 23.70 -10.68
C PHE A 6 22.99 23.53 -9.20
N GLY A 7 22.78 22.29 -8.65
CA GLY A 7 23.12 21.95 -7.28
C GLY A 7 22.05 22.24 -6.23
N SER A 8 20.99 22.99 -6.54
CA SER A 8 19.88 23.33 -5.63
C SER A 8 18.56 22.67 -6.04
N TRP A 9 17.70 22.38 -5.03
CA TRP A 9 16.34 21.91 -5.27
C TRP A 9 15.44 23.11 -5.58
N GLN A 10 14.72 23.04 -6.70
CA GLN A 10 13.78 24.07 -7.14
C GLN A 10 12.40 23.44 -7.31
N LEU A 11 11.36 24.16 -6.88
CA LEU A 11 9.98 23.76 -7.16
C LEU A 11 9.76 23.79 -8.68
N GLU A 12 9.36 22.66 -9.23
CA GLU A 12 9.06 22.53 -10.66
C GLU A 12 7.57 22.70 -10.91
N GLN A 13 6.73 22.00 -10.14
CA GLN A 13 5.28 22.03 -10.31
C GLN A 13 4.57 21.62 -9.02
N ILE A 14 3.43 22.24 -8.74
CA ILE A 14 2.45 21.77 -7.77
C ILE A 14 1.43 20.93 -8.53
N LEU A 15 1.18 19.69 -8.08
CA LEU A 15 0.15 18.82 -8.65
C LEU A 15 -1.11 18.94 -7.81
N THR A 16 -2.25 18.97 -8.46
CA THR A 16 -3.59 18.95 -7.85
C THR A 16 -4.45 18.00 -8.65
N ALA A 17 -5.47 17.41 -8.02
CA ALA A 17 -6.50 16.66 -8.72
C ALA A 17 -7.32 17.58 -9.62
N GLY A 18 -7.59 17.16 -10.85
CA GLY A 18 -8.36 17.94 -11.83
C GLY A 18 -9.82 18.15 -11.43
N ASP A 19 -10.38 17.21 -10.65
CA ASP A 19 -11.74 17.22 -10.09
C ASP A 19 -11.77 17.35 -8.57
N GLY A 20 -10.68 17.81 -7.96
CA GLY A 20 -10.51 17.85 -6.51
C GLY A 20 -11.55 18.69 -5.79
N THR A 21 -12.06 18.16 -4.69
CA THR A 21 -13.01 18.80 -3.79
C THR A 21 -12.49 18.88 -2.35
N ALA A 22 -13.22 19.55 -1.47
CA ALA A 22 -12.86 19.62 -0.05
C ALA A 22 -12.84 18.23 0.59
N ASP A 23 -11.88 18.01 1.47
CA ASP A 23 -11.68 16.76 2.23
C ASP A 23 -11.25 15.54 1.40
N ASP A 24 -10.88 15.69 0.13
CA ASP A 24 -10.37 14.60 -0.72
C ASP A 24 -9.04 14.03 -0.25
N GLN A 25 -8.28 14.78 0.56
CA GLN A 25 -6.98 14.34 1.11
C GLN A 25 -5.95 14.00 0.01
N PHE A 26 -5.98 14.72 -1.13
CA PHE A 26 -4.99 14.55 -2.20
C PHE A 26 -3.56 14.77 -1.67
N GLY A 27 -2.67 13.80 -1.88
CA GLY A 27 -1.33 13.79 -1.30
C GLY A 27 -1.20 12.94 -0.03
N GLN A 28 -2.26 12.19 0.36
CA GLN A 28 -2.22 11.24 1.46
C GLN A 28 -1.06 10.24 1.31
N SER A 29 -0.86 9.73 0.11
CA SER A 29 0.26 8.88 -0.26
C SER A 29 0.80 9.30 -1.62
N VAL A 30 2.11 9.10 -1.83
CA VAL A 30 2.77 9.46 -3.09
C VAL A 30 3.84 8.44 -3.43
N GLU A 31 3.97 8.11 -4.71
CA GLU A 31 5.05 7.30 -5.25
C GLU A 31 5.52 7.87 -6.60
N VAL A 32 6.80 7.75 -6.88
CA VAL A 32 7.40 8.18 -8.15
C VAL A 32 8.24 7.07 -8.77
N ARG A 33 7.96 6.73 -10.02
CA ARG A 33 8.72 5.75 -10.78
C ARG A 33 8.96 6.23 -12.21
N GLY A 34 10.20 6.65 -12.49
CA GLY A 34 10.55 7.20 -13.80
C GLY A 34 9.76 8.48 -14.12
N GLU A 35 9.01 8.45 -15.21
CA GLU A 35 8.18 9.56 -15.69
C GLU A 35 6.71 9.43 -15.23
N MET A 36 6.44 8.69 -14.16
CA MET A 36 5.12 8.54 -13.56
C MET A 36 5.14 8.93 -12.09
N ILE A 37 4.15 9.71 -11.65
CA ILE A 37 3.83 9.99 -10.26
C ILE A 37 2.44 9.45 -9.97
N ILE A 38 2.29 8.83 -8.80
CA ILE A 38 1.04 8.29 -8.28
C ILE A 38 0.72 9.05 -7.01
N VAL A 39 -0.50 9.52 -6.88
CA VAL A 39 -0.95 10.31 -5.72
C VAL A 39 -2.27 9.75 -5.20
N GLY A 40 -2.29 9.29 -3.96
CA GLY A 40 -3.50 8.87 -3.26
C GLY A 40 -4.28 10.08 -2.74
N ALA A 41 -5.60 9.96 -2.80
CA ALA A 41 -6.59 10.91 -2.29
C ALA A 41 -7.68 10.10 -1.58
N SER A 42 -7.43 9.72 -0.33
CA SER A 42 -8.22 8.71 0.38
C SER A 42 -9.63 9.16 0.77
N GLY A 43 -9.94 10.45 0.69
CA GLY A 43 -11.29 11.00 0.86
C GLY A 43 -12.01 11.36 -0.44
N ALA A 44 -11.38 11.14 -1.61
CA ALA A 44 -11.96 11.52 -2.88
C ALA A 44 -13.14 10.63 -3.28
N ALA A 45 -14.08 11.20 -4.03
CA ALA A 45 -15.14 10.42 -4.63
C ALA A 45 -14.64 9.61 -5.83
N ASN A 46 -15.21 8.42 -6.02
CA ASN A 46 -15.04 7.61 -7.22
C ASN A 46 -15.92 8.15 -8.38
N GLY A 47 -15.96 7.43 -9.51
CA GLY A 47 -16.77 7.84 -10.68
C GLY A 47 -18.28 7.86 -10.46
N ASN A 48 -18.79 7.40 -9.31
CA ASN A 48 -20.23 7.36 -8.93
C ASN A 48 -20.54 8.26 -7.73
N ASP A 49 -19.69 9.25 -7.44
CA ASP A 49 -19.80 10.17 -6.31
C ASP A 49 -19.76 9.50 -4.91
N VAL A 50 -19.28 8.25 -4.83
CA VAL A 50 -19.04 7.55 -3.56
C VAL A 50 -17.65 7.92 -3.05
N LYS A 51 -17.53 8.39 -1.81
CA LYS A 51 -16.26 8.76 -1.18
C LYS A 51 -15.47 7.54 -0.70
N SER A 52 -15.17 6.65 -1.62
CA SER A 52 -14.37 5.45 -1.38
C SER A 52 -12.85 5.68 -1.41
N GLY A 53 -12.44 6.87 -1.84
CA GLY A 53 -11.05 7.20 -2.15
C GLY A 53 -10.72 6.99 -3.63
N ALA A 54 -9.64 7.63 -4.08
CA ALA A 54 -9.12 7.55 -5.44
C ALA A 54 -7.59 7.67 -5.48
N VAL A 55 -7.01 7.26 -6.61
CA VAL A 55 -5.60 7.46 -6.91
C VAL A 55 -5.47 8.15 -8.27
N TYR A 56 -4.67 9.21 -8.32
CA TYR A 56 -4.41 10.00 -9.51
C TYR A 56 -3.03 9.70 -10.07
N LEU A 57 -2.94 9.57 -11.37
CA LEU A 57 -1.75 9.21 -12.11
C LEU A 57 -1.31 10.37 -12.98
N PHE A 58 -0.07 10.80 -12.80
CA PHE A 58 0.54 11.86 -13.59
C PHE A 58 1.68 11.30 -14.41
N HIS A 59 1.73 11.67 -15.67
CA HIS A 59 2.87 11.40 -16.55
C HIS A 59 3.53 12.68 -16.99
N ARG A 60 4.83 12.59 -17.28
CA ARG A 60 5.58 13.73 -17.77
C ARG A 60 5.44 13.83 -19.30
N VAL A 61 4.77 14.87 -19.77
CA VAL A 61 4.53 15.15 -21.18
C VAL A 61 5.20 16.46 -21.55
N ALA A 62 6.12 16.45 -22.52
CA ALA A 62 6.86 17.63 -22.99
C ALA A 62 7.49 18.49 -21.86
N GLY A 63 7.86 17.85 -20.75
CA GLY A 63 8.50 18.50 -19.60
C GLY A 63 7.56 18.98 -18.50
N THR A 64 6.25 18.84 -18.67
CA THR A 64 5.20 19.17 -17.69
C THR A 64 4.55 17.89 -17.18
N TRP A 65 4.15 17.86 -15.92
CA TRP A 65 3.38 16.77 -15.35
C TRP A 65 1.91 16.98 -15.64
N GLU A 66 1.28 16.02 -16.29
CA GLU A 66 -0.12 16.05 -16.67
C GLU A 66 -0.86 14.87 -16.03
N GLU A 67 -2.04 15.12 -15.47
CA GLU A 67 -2.94 14.08 -15.01
C GLU A 67 -3.39 13.24 -16.21
N THR A 68 -3.20 11.93 -16.14
CA THR A 68 -3.48 11.03 -17.26
C THR A 68 -4.51 9.95 -16.92
N ALA A 69 -4.77 9.71 -15.64
CA ALA A 69 -5.81 8.79 -15.20
C ALA A 69 -6.19 9.05 -13.74
N LYS A 70 -7.42 8.67 -13.40
CA LYS A 70 -7.93 8.48 -12.04
C LYS A 70 -8.39 7.03 -11.94
N ILE A 71 -7.96 6.33 -10.89
CA ILE A 71 -8.37 4.95 -10.62
C ILE A 71 -8.99 4.85 -9.23
N TYR A 72 -9.90 3.90 -9.07
CA TYR A 72 -10.61 3.58 -7.83
C TYR A 72 -10.93 2.09 -7.80
N ALA A 73 -11.32 1.57 -6.65
CA ALA A 73 -11.71 0.17 -6.50
C ALA A 73 -13.04 -0.10 -7.21
N ASP A 74 -13.15 -1.23 -7.92
CA ASP A 74 -14.37 -1.62 -8.63
C ASP A 74 -15.56 -1.83 -7.67
N ASP A 75 -15.27 -2.23 -6.43
CA ASP A 75 -16.23 -2.50 -5.35
C ASP A 75 -16.17 -1.48 -4.20
N GLY A 76 -15.54 -0.32 -4.43
CA GLY A 76 -15.31 0.69 -3.40
C GLY A 76 -16.59 1.25 -2.79
N GLN A 77 -16.63 1.29 -1.46
CA GLN A 77 -17.72 1.81 -0.65
C GLN A 77 -17.33 3.12 0.06
N ASP A 78 -18.33 3.83 0.56
CA ASP A 78 -18.12 5.09 1.26
C ASP A 78 -17.27 4.87 2.52
N GLY A 79 -16.16 5.61 2.62
CA GLY A 79 -15.25 5.52 3.76
C GLY A 79 -14.08 4.55 3.62
N ASP A 80 -13.99 3.69 2.61
CA ASP A 80 -12.94 2.65 2.45
C ASP A 80 -11.51 3.19 2.48
N GLN A 81 -11.32 4.47 2.18
CA GLN A 81 -10.02 5.13 2.10
C GLN A 81 -9.07 4.52 1.06
N PHE A 82 -9.57 4.13 -0.11
CA PHE A 82 -8.71 3.73 -1.23
C PHE A 82 -7.72 4.85 -1.59
N GLY A 83 -6.45 4.51 -1.74
CA GLY A 83 -5.37 5.50 -1.91
C GLY A 83 -4.70 5.91 -0.61
N PHE A 84 -5.01 5.27 0.53
CA PHE A 84 -4.33 5.51 1.80
C PHE A 84 -2.84 5.17 1.71
N SER A 85 -2.48 4.09 1.03
CA SER A 85 -1.11 3.73 0.67
C SER A 85 -0.99 3.37 -0.81
N VAL A 86 0.14 3.66 -1.44
CA VAL A 86 0.41 3.34 -2.85
C VAL A 86 1.85 2.90 -3.04
N ASP A 87 2.07 1.99 -3.97
CA ASP A 87 3.41 1.63 -4.48
C ASP A 87 3.28 1.12 -5.93
N ILE A 88 4.39 1.06 -6.64
CA ILE A 88 4.46 0.54 -7.99
C ILE A 88 5.68 -0.34 -8.21
N SER A 89 5.47 -1.53 -8.73
CA SER A 89 6.53 -2.43 -9.13
C SER A 89 6.18 -3.18 -10.41
N SER A 90 7.13 -3.28 -11.34
CA SER A 90 6.99 -4.07 -12.56
C SER A 90 5.73 -3.74 -13.40
N GLY A 91 5.32 -2.46 -13.41
CA GLY A 91 4.14 -1.98 -14.14
C GLY A 91 2.80 -2.35 -13.48
N VAL A 92 2.82 -2.81 -12.23
CA VAL A 92 1.64 -3.01 -11.39
C VAL A 92 1.62 -1.94 -10.30
N ILE A 93 0.50 -1.25 -10.15
CA ILE A 93 0.22 -0.33 -9.05
C ILE A 93 -0.51 -1.10 -7.96
N GLY A 94 -0.02 -1.00 -6.73
CA GLY A 94 -0.70 -1.45 -5.53
C GLY A 94 -1.30 -0.27 -4.78
N VAL A 95 -2.50 -0.43 -4.27
CA VAL A 95 -3.25 0.61 -3.55
C VAL A 95 -3.91 0.00 -2.33
N GLY A 96 -3.66 0.58 -1.15
CA GLY A 96 -4.33 0.20 0.09
C GLY A 96 -5.63 0.98 0.31
N ALA A 97 -6.64 0.30 0.84
CA ALA A 97 -7.91 0.81 1.32
C ALA A 97 -8.14 0.25 2.72
N ARG A 98 -7.59 0.92 3.71
CA ARG A 98 -7.44 0.35 5.07
C ARG A 98 -8.76 0.16 5.83
N TRP A 99 -9.83 0.84 5.43
CA TRP A 99 -11.15 0.74 6.04
C TRP A 99 -12.16 0.03 5.13
N ALA A 100 -11.69 -0.65 4.09
CA ALA A 100 -12.58 -1.49 3.29
C ALA A 100 -13.11 -2.65 4.13
N ASP A 101 -14.41 -2.92 4.01
CA ASP A 101 -15.01 -4.07 4.64
C ASP A 101 -14.65 -5.37 3.88
N VAL A 102 -14.43 -6.43 4.62
CA VAL A 102 -14.16 -7.76 4.08
C VAL A 102 -15.19 -8.74 4.65
N GLU A 103 -16.14 -9.15 3.81
CA GLU A 103 -17.29 -9.97 4.23
C GLU A 103 -18.08 -9.29 5.37
N GLU A 104 -18.05 -9.84 6.59
CA GLU A 104 -18.71 -9.28 7.76
C GLU A 104 -17.75 -8.49 8.68
N ALA A 105 -16.44 -8.48 8.35
CA ALA A 105 -15.43 -7.79 9.13
C ALA A 105 -15.32 -6.31 8.69
N VAL A 106 -15.85 -5.41 9.51
CA VAL A 106 -15.84 -3.96 9.29
C VAL A 106 -14.42 -3.43 9.46
N ASP A 107 -13.97 -2.53 8.57
CA ASP A 107 -12.65 -1.90 8.59
C ASP A 107 -11.48 -2.91 8.63
N ALA A 108 -11.69 -4.13 8.14
CA ALA A 108 -10.63 -5.13 8.08
C ALA A 108 -9.53 -4.76 7.09
N GLY A 109 -9.88 -4.01 6.07
CA GLY A 109 -9.00 -3.47 5.06
C GLY A 109 -8.74 -4.37 3.87
N ALA A 110 -8.41 -3.75 2.74
CA ALA A 110 -8.07 -4.42 1.49
C ALA A 110 -6.91 -3.71 0.77
N ALA A 111 -6.27 -4.42 -0.17
CA ALA A 111 -5.34 -3.83 -1.12
C ALA A 111 -5.72 -4.25 -2.55
N TYR A 112 -5.58 -3.33 -3.47
CA TYR A 112 -6.00 -3.50 -4.86
C TYR A 112 -4.81 -3.38 -5.79
N LEU A 113 -4.81 -4.16 -6.85
CA LEU A 113 -3.73 -4.21 -7.81
C LEU A 113 -4.24 -3.84 -9.20
N PHE A 114 -3.54 -2.93 -9.85
CA PHE A 114 -3.90 -2.42 -11.17
C PHE A 114 -2.76 -2.61 -12.15
N ARG A 115 -3.11 -2.88 -13.40
CA ARG A 115 -2.17 -2.96 -14.53
C ARG A 115 -2.74 -2.21 -15.72
N LYS A 116 -1.85 -1.57 -16.48
CA LYS A 116 -2.25 -0.93 -17.73
C LYS A 116 -2.44 -1.98 -18.83
N ALA A 117 -3.63 -2.04 -19.43
CA ALA A 117 -3.99 -2.92 -20.52
C ALA A 117 -4.73 -2.10 -21.59
N GLU A 118 -4.32 -2.22 -22.87
CA GLU A 118 -4.94 -1.55 -24.02
C GLU A 118 -5.08 -0.01 -23.89
N GLY A 119 -4.26 0.60 -23.05
CA GLY A 119 -4.28 2.05 -22.80
C GLY A 119 -4.88 2.45 -21.45
N ASP A 120 -5.72 1.61 -20.85
CA ASP A 120 -6.44 1.89 -19.62
C ASP A 120 -5.86 1.11 -18.42
N TRP A 121 -6.04 1.64 -17.21
CA TRP A 121 -5.71 0.97 -15.98
C TRP A 121 -6.88 0.09 -15.54
N THR A 122 -6.62 -1.20 -15.41
CA THR A 122 -7.62 -2.21 -15.05
C THR A 122 -7.24 -2.88 -13.73
N GLN A 123 -8.21 -3.08 -12.85
CA GLN A 123 -8.03 -3.85 -11.63
C GLN A 123 -7.76 -5.31 -12.00
N ILE A 124 -6.66 -5.87 -11.47
CA ILE A 124 -6.22 -7.26 -11.74
C ILE A 124 -6.21 -8.12 -10.48
N GLY A 125 -6.59 -7.56 -9.34
CA GLY A 125 -6.69 -8.30 -8.08
C GLY A 125 -7.14 -7.43 -6.92
N LYS A 126 -7.77 -8.09 -5.95
CA LYS A 126 -8.05 -7.61 -4.59
C LYS A 126 -7.36 -8.57 -3.64
N LEU A 127 -6.60 -8.05 -2.70
CA LEU A 127 -5.92 -8.79 -1.64
C LEU A 127 -6.60 -8.49 -0.32
N THR A 128 -6.82 -9.52 0.47
CA THR A 128 -7.32 -9.43 1.84
C THR A 128 -6.52 -10.37 2.72
N ALA A 129 -6.46 -10.13 4.00
CA ALA A 129 -5.86 -11.06 4.95
C ALA A 129 -6.67 -12.36 5.01
N SER A 130 -6.01 -13.52 5.02
CA SER A 130 -6.68 -14.83 5.15
C SER A 130 -7.40 -15.03 6.49
N ASN A 131 -7.07 -14.22 7.48
CA ASN A 131 -7.66 -14.17 8.81
C ASN A 131 -8.20 -12.78 9.16
N ALA A 132 -8.72 -12.06 8.16
CA ALA A 132 -9.26 -10.70 8.32
C ALA A 132 -10.22 -10.60 9.50
N ALA A 133 -10.01 -9.60 10.35
CA ALA A 133 -10.88 -9.32 11.49
C ALA A 133 -11.21 -7.82 11.54
N GLU A 134 -12.29 -7.49 12.26
CA GLU A 134 -12.77 -6.12 12.42
C GLU A 134 -11.66 -5.21 12.94
N GLY A 135 -11.41 -4.12 12.22
CA GLY A 135 -10.46 -3.08 12.59
C GLY A 135 -8.98 -3.40 12.36
N ASP A 136 -8.62 -4.48 11.68
CA ASP A 136 -7.22 -4.86 11.39
C ASP A 136 -6.45 -3.82 10.55
N GLU A 137 -7.17 -3.03 9.75
CA GLU A 137 -6.62 -2.02 8.83
C GLU A 137 -5.61 -2.59 7.82
N PHE A 138 -5.87 -3.76 7.22
CA PHE A 138 -5.06 -4.28 6.12
C PHE A 138 -5.03 -3.29 4.94
N GLY A 139 -3.85 -3.01 4.38
CA GLY A 139 -3.68 -1.93 3.39
C GLY A 139 -3.25 -0.60 3.99
N HIS A 140 -3.03 -0.53 5.31
CA HIS A 140 -2.47 0.64 5.98
C HIS A 140 -1.14 1.05 5.37
N SER A 141 -0.27 0.11 5.11
CA SER A 141 0.97 0.29 4.37
C SER A 141 1.14 -0.77 3.30
N LEU A 142 1.86 -0.44 2.23
CA LEU A 142 2.09 -1.34 1.12
C LEU A 142 3.50 -1.14 0.56
N ALA A 143 4.19 -2.24 0.22
CA ALA A 143 5.47 -2.20 -0.47
C ALA A 143 5.60 -3.34 -1.47
N MET A 144 6.12 -3.04 -2.65
CA MET A 144 6.21 -3.99 -3.76
C MET A 144 7.64 -4.13 -4.29
N THR A 145 8.02 -5.34 -4.66
CA THR A 145 9.27 -5.57 -5.41
C THR A 145 9.13 -6.79 -6.32
N GLY A 146 9.34 -6.60 -7.62
CA GLY A 146 9.11 -7.66 -8.60
C GLY A 146 7.67 -8.20 -8.51
N PRO A 147 7.49 -9.52 -8.34
CA PRO A 147 6.17 -10.14 -8.21
C PRO A 147 5.65 -10.21 -6.77
N LEU A 148 6.38 -9.65 -5.80
CA LEU A 148 6.04 -9.72 -4.39
C LEU A 148 5.33 -8.44 -3.93
N VAL A 149 4.31 -8.61 -3.11
CA VAL A 149 3.57 -7.53 -2.43
C VAL A 149 3.59 -7.81 -0.94
N ALA A 150 3.99 -6.83 -0.14
CA ALA A 150 3.84 -6.82 1.30
C ALA A 150 2.76 -5.81 1.68
N VAL A 151 1.83 -6.21 2.52
CA VAL A 151 0.74 -5.37 3.00
C VAL A 151 0.71 -5.39 4.52
N GLY A 152 0.75 -4.22 5.12
CA GLY A 152 0.66 -4.05 6.58
C GLY A 152 -0.78 -3.95 7.04
N ALA A 153 -1.08 -4.65 8.14
CA ALA A 153 -2.29 -4.55 8.94
C ALA A 153 -1.84 -4.30 10.38
N ASN A 154 -1.64 -3.03 10.70
CA ASN A 154 -0.92 -2.59 11.90
C ASN A 154 -1.73 -2.72 13.19
N LEU A 155 -3.02 -3.04 13.09
CA LEU A 155 -3.92 -3.25 14.23
C LEU A 155 -4.31 -4.72 14.43
N THR A 156 -3.75 -5.65 13.64
CA THR A 156 -4.04 -7.08 13.78
C THR A 156 -3.66 -7.59 15.18
N ASP A 157 -4.56 -8.35 15.78
CA ASP A 157 -4.31 -9.07 17.02
C ASP A 157 -3.52 -10.35 16.74
N VAL A 158 -2.42 -10.58 17.46
CA VAL A 158 -1.55 -11.74 17.27
C VAL A 158 -1.41 -12.51 18.57
N ASP A 159 -1.89 -13.75 18.60
CA ASP A 159 -1.80 -14.64 19.79
C ASP A 159 -2.33 -13.99 21.08
N GLY A 160 -3.43 -13.23 20.98
CA GLY A 160 -4.06 -12.52 22.09
C GLY A 160 -3.37 -11.19 22.47
N ARG A 161 -2.40 -10.75 21.70
CA ARG A 161 -1.78 -9.42 21.84
C ARG A 161 -2.50 -8.43 20.95
N VAL A 162 -3.28 -7.56 21.56
CA VAL A 162 -4.09 -6.56 20.89
C VAL A 162 -3.20 -5.56 20.15
N ASP A 163 -3.54 -5.24 18.91
CA ASP A 163 -2.85 -4.24 18.07
C ASP A 163 -1.33 -4.50 17.92
N GLN A 164 -0.89 -5.74 17.98
CA GLN A 164 0.54 -6.05 17.75
C GLN A 164 0.94 -5.73 16.31
N GLY A 165 0.05 -6.00 15.36
CA GLY A 165 0.25 -5.80 13.93
C GLY A 165 0.93 -6.96 13.22
N THR A 166 0.57 -7.11 11.94
CA THR A 166 1.05 -8.17 11.03
C THR A 166 1.38 -7.58 9.65
N VAL A 167 2.32 -8.20 8.95
CA VAL A 167 2.56 -7.95 7.52
C VAL A 167 2.29 -9.22 6.75
N TYR A 168 1.40 -9.12 5.76
CA TYR A 168 1.01 -10.21 4.87
C TYR A 168 1.81 -10.14 3.59
N LEU A 169 2.31 -11.27 3.13
CA LEU A 169 3.11 -11.39 1.92
C LEU A 169 2.33 -12.12 0.84
N PHE A 170 2.27 -11.53 -0.35
CA PHE A 170 1.61 -12.09 -1.51
C PHE A 170 2.58 -12.26 -2.67
N SER A 171 2.32 -13.28 -3.48
CA SER A 171 2.99 -13.48 -4.77
C SER A 171 1.99 -13.93 -5.83
N ARG A 172 2.42 -13.88 -7.08
CA ARG A 172 1.62 -14.33 -8.23
C ARG A 172 2.31 -15.48 -8.93
N PRO A 173 2.16 -16.74 -8.43
CA PRO A 173 2.82 -17.90 -9.02
C PRO A 173 2.18 -18.37 -10.34
N GLY A 174 0.99 -17.89 -10.67
CA GLY A 174 0.20 -18.22 -11.87
C GLY A 174 -0.67 -17.04 -12.29
N ASP A 175 -1.95 -17.29 -12.52
CA ASP A 175 -2.90 -16.26 -12.92
C ASP A 175 -3.52 -15.48 -11.76
N GLY A 176 -3.43 -16.02 -10.53
CA GLY A 176 -3.97 -15.42 -9.30
C GLY A 176 -2.88 -14.93 -8.34
N TRP A 177 -3.28 -14.06 -7.40
CA TRP A 177 -2.47 -13.65 -6.26
C TRP A 177 -2.75 -14.59 -5.10
N GLU A 178 -1.69 -15.01 -4.41
CA GLU A 178 -1.78 -15.92 -3.27
C GLU A 178 -1.03 -15.33 -2.08
N GLU A 179 -1.65 -15.40 -0.89
CA GLU A 179 -0.94 -15.15 0.37
C GLU A 179 0.05 -16.29 0.59
N ILE A 180 1.32 -15.95 0.79
CA ILE A 180 2.41 -16.91 0.88
C ILE A 180 3.06 -16.98 2.25
N ASP A 181 2.95 -15.94 3.06
CA ASP A 181 3.49 -15.89 4.42
C ASP A 181 2.86 -14.73 5.20
N GLN A 182 2.99 -14.79 6.53
CA GLN A 182 2.68 -13.72 7.47
C GLN A 182 3.92 -13.43 8.32
N LEU A 183 4.24 -12.16 8.51
CA LEU A 183 5.35 -11.72 9.34
C LEU A 183 4.82 -11.00 10.58
N ASN A 184 5.29 -11.43 11.74
CA ASN A 184 5.01 -10.80 13.02
C ASN A 184 6.33 -10.43 13.71
N ALA A 185 6.30 -9.41 14.54
CA ALA A 185 7.47 -9.04 15.34
C ALA A 185 7.85 -10.18 16.30
N SER A 186 9.10 -10.66 16.22
CA SER A 186 9.61 -11.62 17.18
C SER A 186 9.69 -10.97 18.56
N GLY A 187 8.93 -11.52 19.53
CA GLY A 187 8.82 -10.94 20.87
C GLY A 187 7.92 -9.70 20.95
N GLY A 188 7.16 -9.39 19.91
CA GLY A 188 6.26 -8.25 19.88
C GLY A 188 5.22 -8.26 21.00
N LEU A 189 4.77 -7.09 21.41
CA LEU A 189 3.82 -6.85 22.47
C LEU A 189 2.53 -6.22 21.93
N SER A 190 1.50 -6.17 22.78
CA SER A 190 0.28 -5.43 22.44
C SER A 190 0.60 -3.96 22.21
N GLY A 191 0.03 -3.40 21.14
CA GLY A 191 0.21 -2.00 20.77
C GLY A 191 1.45 -1.67 19.96
N ASP A 192 2.33 -2.63 19.63
CA ASP A 192 3.58 -2.39 18.88
C ASP A 192 3.35 -1.82 17.47
N ARG A 193 2.21 -2.11 16.87
CA ARG A 193 1.80 -1.64 15.54
C ARG A 193 2.80 -2.02 14.44
N TYR A 194 3.23 -3.27 14.45
CA TYR A 194 4.10 -3.82 13.42
C TYR A 194 3.39 -3.80 12.06
N GLY A 195 4.09 -3.36 11.01
CA GLY A 195 3.49 -3.14 9.70
C GLY A 195 2.93 -1.72 9.48
N GLN A 196 3.15 -0.80 10.43
CA GLN A 196 2.78 0.62 10.29
C GLN A 196 3.38 1.28 9.05
N ALA A 197 4.62 0.95 8.72
CA ALA A 197 5.32 1.44 7.54
C ALA A 197 6.10 0.31 6.89
N LEU A 198 6.10 0.28 5.57
CA LEU A 198 6.81 -0.71 4.77
C LEU A 198 7.70 -0.03 3.73
N ALA A 199 8.84 -0.63 3.46
CA ALA A 199 9.67 -0.29 2.32
C ALA A 199 10.31 -1.55 1.75
N ALA A 200 10.27 -1.72 0.42
CA ALA A 200 10.88 -2.85 -0.25
C ALA A 200 11.79 -2.39 -1.39
N HIS A 201 12.94 -3.04 -1.52
CA HIS A 201 13.83 -2.82 -2.64
C HIS A 201 14.62 -4.09 -2.95
N SER A 202 14.58 -4.54 -4.20
CA SER A 202 15.25 -5.77 -4.64
C SER A 202 14.78 -6.97 -3.80
N ASN A 203 15.64 -7.53 -2.95
CA ASN A 203 15.34 -8.67 -2.10
C ASN A 203 15.28 -8.31 -0.60
N LYS A 204 15.01 -7.05 -0.30
CA LYS A 204 14.97 -6.52 1.07
C LYS A 204 13.58 -5.98 1.38
N LEU A 205 13.10 -6.28 2.57
CA LEU A 205 11.91 -5.69 3.16
C LEU A 205 12.27 -5.08 4.51
N VAL A 206 11.81 -3.86 4.75
CA VAL A 206 11.91 -3.21 6.07
C VAL A 206 10.50 -2.95 6.56
N VAL A 207 10.25 -3.29 7.81
CA VAL A 207 8.96 -3.14 8.48
C VAL A 207 9.14 -2.25 9.71
N GLY A 208 8.36 -1.19 9.80
CA GLY A 208 8.31 -0.29 10.95
C GLY A 208 7.25 -0.74 11.97
N ALA A 209 7.58 -0.59 13.25
CA ALA A 209 6.70 -0.77 14.39
C ALA A 209 6.95 0.40 15.35
N TRP A 210 6.17 1.47 15.19
CA TRP A 210 6.51 2.77 15.78
C TRP A 210 6.30 2.84 17.30
N ALA A 211 5.47 1.95 17.83
CA ALA A 211 5.12 1.92 19.25
C ALA A 211 5.80 0.77 20.01
N THR A 212 6.74 0.05 19.39
CA THR A 212 7.49 -1.02 20.08
C THR A 212 8.30 -0.47 21.25
N ASP A 213 8.17 -1.12 22.41
CA ASP A 213 8.99 -0.88 23.58
C ASP A 213 10.32 -1.66 23.44
N VAL A 214 11.43 -0.95 23.36
CA VAL A 214 12.78 -1.56 23.30
C VAL A 214 13.45 -1.39 24.66
N ASP A 215 13.90 -0.18 24.98
CA ASP A 215 14.45 0.18 26.29
C ASP A 215 13.51 1.15 27.03
N GLU A 216 12.74 1.93 26.27
CA GLU A 216 11.78 2.92 26.76
C GLU A 216 10.43 2.75 26.06
N PRO A 217 9.30 3.16 26.70
CA PRO A 217 7.97 3.06 26.10
C PRO A 217 7.85 3.78 24.77
N ASN A 218 7.27 3.11 23.76
CA ASN A 218 7.03 3.63 22.42
C ASN A 218 8.30 4.19 21.73
N GLN A 219 9.45 3.61 22.00
CA GLN A 219 10.70 4.00 21.35
C GLN A 219 10.70 3.68 19.86
N GLY A 220 9.96 2.64 19.48
CA GLY A 220 9.84 2.15 18.11
C GLY A 220 10.98 1.25 17.66
N ALA A 221 10.69 0.45 16.66
CA ALA A 221 11.64 -0.48 16.05
C ALA A 221 11.46 -0.56 14.53
N ALA A 222 12.52 -0.96 13.83
CA ALA A 222 12.47 -1.34 12.43
C ALA A 222 13.08 -2.72 12.24
N TYR A 223 12.34 -3.59 11.58
CA TYR A 223 12.72 -4.98 11.32
C TYR A 223 13.15 -5.14 9.88
N THR A 224 14.23 -5.88 9.63
CA THR A 224 14.77 -6.11 8.29
C THR A 224 14.74 -7.59 7.93
N TYR A 225 14.26 -7.89 6.72
CA TYR A 225 14.17 -9.24 6.18
C TYR A 225 15.07 -9.38 4.96
N LEU A 226 16.01 -10.35 5.00
CA LEU A 226 17.04 -10.60 4.00
C LEU A 226 17.33 -12.11 3.88
N PRO A 227 17.22 -12.74 2.72
CA PRO A 227 16.52 -12.25 1.52
C PRO A 227 15.01 -12.32 1.74
N TRP A 228 14.28 -11.35 1.23
CA TRP A 228 12.83 -11.44 1.14
C TRP A 228 12.48 -12.33 -0.06
N GLN A 229 12.24 -13.60 0.19
CA GLN A 229 11.83 -14.60 -0.80
C GLN A 229 10.81 -15.55 -0.18
N PRO A 230 9.80 -16.01 -0.95
CA PRO A 230 8.84 -17.00 -0.47
C PRO A 230 9.54 -18.28 0.01
N LYS A 231 9.16 -18.78 1.17
CA LYS A 231 9.73 -20.01 1.75
C LYS A 231 9.58 -21.24 0.84
N HIS A 232 8.63 -21.23 -0.09
CA HIS A 232 8.32 -22.35 -0.98
C HIS A 232 9.12 -22.43 -2.28
N ALA A 233 10.03 -21.49 -2.55
CA ALA A 233 10.87 -21.55 -3.76
C ALA A 233 11.97 -22.62 -3.71
N LYS A 234 12.21 -23.27 -2.56
CA LYS A 234 13.27 -24.26 -2.38
C LYS A 234 12.87 -25.73 -2.52
N ASP A 235 11.59 -26.06 -2.58
CA ASP A 235 11.14 -27.47 -2.53
C ASP A 235 10.74 -28.08 -3.89
N LYS A 236 11.02 -27.42 -5.01
CA LYS A 236 10.81 -28.00 -6.35
C LYS A 236 12.11 -28.11 -7.15
N VAL A 237 13.13 -28.71 -6.56
CA VAL A 237 14.24 -29.31 -7.33
C VAL A 237 14.41 -30.74 -6.86
N LYS A 238 13.71 -31.63 -7.52
CA LYS A 238 14.09 -33.03 -7.75
C LYS A 238 13.72 -33.39 -9.17
#